data_759f8100a9e7490c38532a898cd8aace
#
_entry.id   759f8100a9e7490c38532a898cd8aace
#
_cell.length_a   1.000
_cell.length_b   1.000
_cell.length_c   1.000
_cell.angle_alpha   90.00
_cell.angle_beta   90.00
_cell.angle_gamma   90.00
#
_symmetry.space_group_name_H-M   'P 1'
#
loop_
_entity.id
_entity.type
_entity.pdbx_description
1 polymer ?
#
loop_
_entity_poly.entity_id
_entity_poly.type
_entity_poly.pdbx_seq_one_letter_code
_entity_poly.pdbx_strand_id
1 'polypeptide(L)'
;MTFWVLTFIAEMLEVKGTLYFFDTFMEKRDGGYRNRYRFFVYCGVLYLAAVTGAWIGMLKCIPIILVMSFLNLAYYEVSFRQSFLFSIINYTMLVLIDYVTVLLGRGGSIQEKWFLQALISKTVFIILMLFIRRFSKTRKSCGLITGKEWLQFF
;
A
#
# COMPACT_ATOMS: atom_id res chain seq x y z
N MET A 1 -0.86 -11.78 -23.82
CA MET A 1 -0.92 -12.61 -22.58
C MET A 1 0.08 -12.15 -21.51
N THR A 2 1.32 -11.85 -21.85
CA THR A 2 2.37 -11.35 -20.95
C THR A 2 2.00 -10.06 -20.21
N PHE A 3 1.35 -9.09 -20.83
CA PHE A 3 0.99 -7.80 -20.22
C PHE A 3 0.10 -7.96 -18.96
N TRP A 4 -0.97 -8.76 -19.03
CA TRP A 4 -1.89 -8.96 -17.91
C TRP A 4 -1.24 -9.67 -16.71
N VAL A 5 -0.37 -10.66 -17.00
CA VAL A 5 0.37 -11.38 -15.96
C VAL A 5 1.32 -10.44 -15.21
N LEU A 6 1.99 -9.60 -15.95
CA LEU A 6 2.96 -8.66 -15.41
C LEU A 6 2.29 -7.54 -14.59
N THR A 7 1.14 -7.03 -15.06
CA THR A 7 0.32 -6.07 -14.30
C THR A 7 -0.15 -6.71 -12.99
N PHE A 8 -0.60 -7.95 -13.03
CA PHE A 8 -1.03 -8.68 -11.84
C PHE A 8 0.11 -8.86 -10.83
N ILE A 9 1.33 -9.16 -11.30
CA ILE A 9 2.51 -9.26 -10.43
C ILE A 9 2.82 -7.91 -9.76
N ALA A 10 2.77 -6.81 -10.53
CA ALA A 10 2.99 -5.48 -9.97
C ALA A 10 1.96 -5.12 -8.90
N GLU A 11 0.68 -5.43 -9.12
CA GLU A 11 -0.39 -5.26 -8.13
C GLU A 11 -0.17 -6.11 -6.88
N MET A 12 0.25 -7.37 -7.03
CA MET A 12 0.58 -8.21 -5.87
C MET A 12 1.73 -7.62 -5.02
N LEU A 13 2.74 -7.04 -5.66
CA LEU A 13 3.84 -6.37 -4.96
C LEU A 13 3.35 -5.11 -4.24
N GLU A 14 2.49 -4.32 -4.88
CA GLU A 14 1.87 -3.14 -4.27
C GLU A 14 1.07 -3.49 -3.02
N VAL A 15 0.19 -4.49 -3.13
CA VAL A 15 -0.60 -4.98 -1.99
C VAL A 15 0.30 -5.48 -0.86
N LYS A 16 1.38 -6.18 -1.18
CA LYS A 16 2.33 -6.66 -0.16
C LYS A 16 3.02 -5.50 0.57
N GLY A 17 3.45 -4.48 -0.15
CA GLY A 17 4.02 -3.26 0.44
C GLY A 17 3.01 -2.52 1.30
N THR A 18 1.78 -2.37 0.83
CA THR A 18 0.65 -1.78 1.56
C THR A 18 0.35 -2.53 2.86
N LEU A 19 0.34 -3.85 2.84
CA LEU A 19 0.14 -4.65 4.04
C LEU A 19 1.31 -4.52 5.03
N TYR A 20 2.56 -4.41 4.54
CA TYR A 20 3.70 -4.12 5.42
C TYR A 20 3.58 -2.75 6.08
N PHE A 21 3.09 -1.74 5.36
CA PHE A 21 2.80 -0.42 5.92
C PHE A 21 1.78 -0.53 7.06
N PHE A 22 0.60 -1.09 6.80
CA PHE A 22 -0.45 -1.22 7.81
C PHE A 22 -0.01 -2.09 9.00
N ASP A 23 0.67 -3.22 8.75
CA ASP A 23 1.22 -4.08 9.81
C ASP A 23 2.26 -3.40 10.70
N THR A 24 2.85 -2.31 10.24
CA THR A 24 3.83 -1.53 11.02
C THR A 24 3.15 -0.54 11.96
N PHE A 25 2.05 0.08 11.51
CA PHE A 25 1.39 1.17 12.23
C PHE A 25 0.09 0.78 12.93
N MET A 26 -0.51 -0.35 12.57
CA MET A 26 -1.80 -0.80 13.09
C MET A 26 -1.68 -2.16 13.79
N GLU A 27 -2.45 -2.34 14.86
CA GLU A 27 -2.57 -3.62 15.54
C GLU A 27 -3.57 -4.52 14.80
N LYS A 28 -3.17 -5.77 14.56
CA LYS A 28 -4.02 -6.74 13.88
C LYS A 28 -5.14 -7.18 14.81
N ARG A 29 -6.34 -7.26 14.26
CA ARG A 29 -7.45 -7.88 14.98
C ARG A 29 -7.24 -9.39 15.06
N ASP A 30 -7.41 -9.96 16.25
CA ASP A 30 -7.33 -11.41 16.45
C ASP A 30 -8.42 -12.13 15.68
N GLY A 31 -8.02 -12.93 14.70
CA GLY A 31 -8.93 -13.69 13.84
C GLY A 31 -8.13 -14.64 12.95
N GLY A 32 -7.77 -15.81 13.49
CA GLY A 32 -6.85 -16.77 12.85
C GLY A 32 -7.10 -17.05 11.36
N TYR A 33 -8.30 -17.47 10.99
CA TYR A 33 -8.65 -17.75 9.58
C TYR A 33 -8.70 -16.49 8.73
N ARG A 34 -9.21 -15.38 9.24
CA ARG A 34 -9.40 -14.11 8.52
C ARG A 34 -8.05 -13.50 8.11
N ASN A 35 -7.02 -13.62 8.93
CA ASN A 35 -5.68 -13.13 8.63
C ASN A 35 -4.99 -13.93 7.51
N ARG A 36 -5.32 -15.20 7.31
CA ARG A 36 -4.72 -16.06 6.30
C ARG A 36 -5.09 -15.63 4.87
N TYR A 37 -6.34 -15.18 4.67
CA TYR A 37 -6.84 -14.77 3.35
C TYR A 37 -6.73 -13.26 3.10
N ARG A 38 -6.25 -12.50 4.08
CA ARG A 38 -6.15 -11.04 4.00
C ARG A 38 -5.46 -10.55 2.72
N PHE A 39 -4.32 -11.14 2.38
CA PHE A 39 -3.57 -10.78 1.19
C PHE A 39 -4.40 -10.94 -0.08
N PHE A 40 -5.07 -12.07 -0.25
CA PHE A 40 -5.89 -12.35 -1.43
C PHE A 40 -7.11 -11.42 -1.52
N VAL A 41 -7.73 -11.12 -0.38
CA VAL A 41 -8.86 -10.17 -0.35
C VAL A 41 -8.40 -8.77 -0.75
N TYR A 42 -7.26 -8.29 -0.23
CA TYR A 42 -6.70 -7.01 -0.64
C TYR A 42 -6.35 -7.00 -2.13
N CYS A 43 -5.71 -8.05 -2.65
CA CYS A 43 -5.41 -8.16 -4.08
C CYS A 43 -6.68 -8.11 -4.94
N GLY A 44 -7.69 -8.91 -4.61
CA GLY A 44 -8.93 -8.96 -5.38
C GLY A 44 -9.70 -7.64 -5.37
N VAL A 45 -9.87 -7.05 -4.20
CA VAL A 45 -10.66 -5.82 -4.05
C VAL A 45 -9.94 -4.61 -4.62
N LEU A 46 -8.62 -4.47 -4.41
CA LEU A 46 -7.85 -3.36 -4.97
C LEU A 46 -7.72 -3.49 -6.49
N TYR A 47 -7.54 -4.70 -7.02
CA TYR A 47 -7.54 -4.94 -8.45
C TYR A 47 -8.89 -4.53 -9.08
N LEU A 48 -10.01 -4.92 -8.48
CA LEU A 48 -11.33 -4.49 -8.95
C LEU A 48 -11.50 -2.98 -8.88
N ALA A 49 -11.04 -2.34 -7.81
CA ALA A 49 -11.10 -0.88 -7.67
C ALA A 49 -10.21 -0.18 -8.71
N ALA A 50 -9.04 -0.73 -9.04
CA ALA A 50 -8.16 -0.21 -10.08
C ALA A 50 -8.78 -0.33 -11.47
N VAL A 51 -9.38 -1.48 -11.80
CA VAL A 51 -10.03 -1.72 -13.10
C VAL A 51 -11.27 -0.84 -13.26
N THR A 52 -12.14 -0.75 -12.25
CA THR A 52 -13.32 0.13 -12.31
C THR A 52 -12.94 1.60 -12.26
N GLY A 53 -11.89 1.95 -11.52
CA GLY A 53 -11.36 3.31 -11.42
C GLY A 53 -10.74 3.84 -12.74
N ALA A 54 -10.36 2.96 -13.67
CA ALA A 54 -9.86 3.38 -14.99
C ALA A 54 -10.87 4.22 -15.77
N TRP A 55 -12.18 4.02 -15.54
CA TRP A 55 -13.27 4.79 -16.15
C TRP A 55 -13.48 6.19 -15.52
N ILE A 56 -12.98 6.41 -14.30
CA ILE A 56 -13.22 7.62 -13.49
C ILE A 56 -12.04 8.60 -13.59
N GLY A 57 -10.94 8.24 -14.24
CA GLY A 57 -9.77 9.09 -14.46
C GLY A 57 -9.08 9.51 -13.14
N MET A 58 -8.85 10.80 -12.94
CA MET A 58 -8.16 11.32 -11.75
C MET A 58 -8.91 11.08 -10.43
N LEU A 59 -10.22 10.89 -10.46
CA LEU A 59 -11.02 10.66 -9.25
C LEU A 59 -10.90 9.22 -8.69
N LYS A 60 -10.17 8.34 -9.38
CA LYS A 60 -9.93 6.94 -8.93
C LYS A 60 -9.27 6.83 -7.55
N CYS A 61 -8.56 7.85 -7.10
CA CYS A 61 -7.93 7.86 -5.77
C CYS A 61 -8.95 7.75 -4.63
N ILE A 62 -10.12 8.39 -4.78
CA ILE A 62 -11.15 8.41 -3.73
C ILE A 62 -11.69 7.00 -3.43
N PRO A 63 -12.20 6.23 -4.41
CA PRO A 63 -12.69 4.88 -4.15
C PRO A 63 -11.58 3.94 -3.64
N ILE A 64 -10.34 4.06 -4.10
CA ILE A 64 -9.23 3.23 -3.63
C ILE A 64 -8.95 3.50 -2.14
N ILE A 65 -8.86 4.77 -1.73
CA ILE A 65 -8.65 5.16 -0.33
C ILE A 65 -9.80 4.68 0.56
N LEU A 66 -11.05 4.84 0.12
CA LEU A 66 -12.22 4.37 0.85
C LEU A 66 -12.22 2.85 1.03
N VAL A 67 -11.96 2.11 -0.05
CA VAL A 67 -11.89 0.65 -0.04
C VAL A 67 -10.77 0.17 0.90
N MET A 68 -9.58 0.76 0.84
CA MET A 68 -8.50 0.48 1.77
C MET A 68 -8.91 0.75 3.22
N SER A 69 -9.62 1.86 3.47
CA SER A 69 -10.08 2.23 4.81
C SER A 69 -11.06 1.21 5.38
N PHE A 70 -12.01 0.74 4.58
CA PHE A 70 -12.95 -0.30 5.00
C PHE A 70 -12.26 -1.66 5.22
N LEU A 71 -11.32 -2.04 4.35
CA LEU A 71 -10.53 -3.26 4.54
C LEU A 71 -9.72 -3.19 5.84
N ASN A 72 -9.11 -2.05 6.14
CA ASN A 72 -8.38 -1.85 7.39
C ASN A 72 -9.29 -2.02 8.62
N LEU A 73 -10.51 -1.49 8.60
CA LEU A 73 -11.49 -1.71 9.69
C LEU A 73 -11.84 -3.18 9.88
N ALA A 74 -11.85 -3.95 8.79
CA ALA A 74 -12.15 -5.37 8.85
C ALA A 74 -11.01 -6.18 9.47
N TYR A 75 -9.74 -5.80 9.25
CA TYR A 75 -8.57 -6.61 9.60
C TYR A 75 -7.73 -6.07 10.75
N TYR A 76 -7.91 -4.79 11.12
CA TYR A 76 -7.13 -4.13 12.17
C TYR A 76 -8.05 -3.55 13.26
N GLU A 77 -7.49 -3.35 14.45
CA GLU A 77 -8.17 -2.71 15.59
C GLU A 77 -7.93 -1.20 15.56
N VAL A 78 -8.60 -0.53 14.64
CA VAL A 78 -8.42 0.91 14.43
C VAL A 78 -9.77 1.61 14.27
N SER A 79 -9.83 2.91 14.61
CA SER A 79 -10.98 3.75 14.32
C SER A 79 -11.05 4.10 12.83
N PHE A 80 -12.24 4.44 12.33
CA PHE A 80 -12.41 4.85 10.92
C PHE A 80 -11.51 6.03 10.55
N ARG A 81 -11.39 7.03 11.43
CA ARG A 81 -10.53 8.20 11.19
C ARG A 81 -9.06 7.81 11.02
N GLN A 82 -8.56 6.94 11.89
CA GLN A 82 -7.18 6.45 11.80
C GLN A 82 -6.97 5.62 10.53
N SER A 83 -7.89 4.71 10.23
CA SER A 83 -7.84 3.90 9.01
C SER A 83 -7.82 4.77 7.75
N PHE A 84 -8.67 5.78 7.69
CA PHE A 84 -8.75 6.71 6.57
C PHE A 84 -7.47 7.53 6.41
N LEU A 85 -6.93 8.08 7.51
CA LEU A 85 -5.67 8.83 7.50
C LEU A 85 -4.51 7.97 7.00
N PHE A 86 -4.34 6.76 7.53
CA PHE A 86 -3.27 5.86 7.11
C PHE A 86 -3.44 5.39 5.66
N SER A 87 -4.67 5.23 5.17
CA SER A 87 -4.94 4.91 3.77
C SER A 87 -4.53 6.05 2.85
N ILE A 88 -4.79 7.31 3.23
CA ILE A 88 -4.33 8.49 2.49
C ILE A 88 -2.80 8.54 2.46
N ILE A 89 -2.14 8.38 3.61
CA ILE A 89 -0.67 8.40 3.70
C ILE A 89 -0.07 7.31 2.81
N ASN A 90 -0.57 6.07 2.92
CA ASN A 90 -0.09 4.95 2.11
C ASN A 90 -0.26 5.21 0.61
N TYR A 91 -1.44 5.69 0.19
CA TYR A 91 -1.72 6.00 -1.20
C TYR A 91 -0.84 7.15 -1.73
N THR A 92 -0.64 8.20 -0.92
CA THR A 92 0.24 9.32 -1.28
C THR A 92 1.68 8.88 -1.45
N MET A 93 2.17 7.99 -0.57
CA MET A 93 3.51 7.42 -0.71
C MET A 93 3.67 6.60 -1.99
N LEU A 94 2.67 5.78 -2.34
CA LEU A 94 2.65 5.03 -3.60
C LEU A 94 2.74 5.95 -4.81
N VAL A 95 1.88 6.97 -4.87
CA VAL A 95 1.86 7.94 -5.98
C VAL A 95 3.18 8.70 -6.08
N LEU A 96 3.76 9.10 -4.94
CA LEU A 96 5.03 9.81 -4.91
C LEU A 96 6.18 8.96 -5.47
N ILE A 97 6.25 7.70 -5.07
CA ILE A 97 7.27 6.76 -5.57
C ILE A 97 7.08 6.49 -7.06
N ASP A 98 5.84 6.28 -7.50
CA ASP A 98 5.53 6.12 -8.93
C ASP A 98 5.97 7.37 -9.72
N TYR A 99 5.69 8.57 -9.22
CA TYR A 99 6.08 9.82 -9.86
C TYR A 99 7.62 9.98 -9.95
N VAL A 100 8.33 9.72 -8.86
CA VAL A 100 9.80 9.79 -8.82
C VAL A 100 10.42 8.79 -9.79
N THR A 101 9.92 7.56 -9.84
CA THR A 101 10.42 6.54 -10.78
C THR A 101 10.15 6.91 -12.23
N VAL A 102 9.00 7.56 -12.53
CA VAL A 102 8.70 8.12 -13.86
C VAL A 102 9.70 9.22 -14.23
N LEU A 103 10.03 10.11 -13.31
CA LEU A 103 11.01 11.18 -13.57
C LEU A 103 12.41 10.64 -13.86
N LEU A 104 12.84 9.62 -13.11
CA LEU A 104 14.17 9.01 -13.28
C LEU A 104 14.26 8.17 -14.56
N GLY A 105 13.13 7.63 -15.06
CA GLY A 105 13.08 6.77 -16.23
C GLY A 105 12.98 7.47 -17.58
N ARG A 106 13.13 8.80 -17.65
CA ARG A 106 12.99 9.63 -18.87
C ARG A 106 14.10 9.41 -19.91
N GLY A 107 14.20 8.21 -20.47
CA GLY A 107 15.13 7.97 -21.57
C GLY A 107 14.92 6.64 -22.30
N GLY A 108 14.04 6.54 -23.31
CA GLY A 108 13.92 5.38 -24.22
C GLY A 108 12.48 5.01 -24.65
N SER A 109 12.31 3.95 -25.44
CA SER A 109 11.05 3.53 -26.09
C SER A 109 9.90 3.27 -25.10
N ILE A 110 8.70 3.75 -25.46
CA ILE A 110 7.60 4.04 -24.52
C ILE A 110 6.97 2.79 -23.88
N GLN A 111 6.82 1.69 -24.57
CA GLN A 111 5.93 0.60 -24.13
C GLN A 111 6.56 -0.44 -23.19
N GLU A 112 7.79 -0.86 -23.43
CA GLU A 112 8.50 -1.81 -22.54
C GLU A 112 8.92 -1.18 -21.22
N LYS A 113 9.13 0.15 -21.23
CA LYS A 113 9.59 0.90 -20.04
C LYS A 113 8.52 1.12 -19.01
N TRP A 114 7.27 1.31 -19.38
CA TRP A 114 6.18 1.50 -18.42
C TRP A 114 6.06 0.35 -17.44
N PHE A 115 6.25 -0.86 -17.95
CA PHE A 115 6.16 -2.06 -17.12
C PHE A 115 7.37 -2.21 -16.19
N LEU A 116 8.58 -2.06 -16.74
CA LEU A 116 9.80 -2.12 -15.93
C LEU A 116 9.78 -1.04 -14.84
N GLN A 117 9.28 0.14 -15.18
CA GLN A 117 9.13 1.27 -14.29
C GLN A 117 8.11 1.00 -13.18
N ALA A 118 6.95 0.41 -13.50
CA ALA A 118 5.97 -0.01 -12.51
C ALA A 118 6.57 -1.07 -11.56
N LEU A 119 7.31 -2.04 -12.08
CA LEU A 119 7.95 -3.07 -11.27
C LEU A 119 9.03 -2.48 -10.33
N ILE A 120 9.84 -1.55 -10.83
CA ILE A 120 10.86 -0.85 -10.04
C ILE A 120 10.19 -0.03 -8.93
N SER A 121 9.15 0.74 -9.23
CA SER A 121 8.46 1.56 -8.23
C SER A 121 7.88 0.71 -7.10
N LYS A 122 7.21 -0.41 -7.42
CA LYS A 122 6.65 -1.31 -6.41
C LYS A 122 7.73 -2.02 -5.59
N THR A 123 8.86 -2.35 -6.20
CA THR A 123 10.01 -2.92 -5.49
C THR A 123 10.62 -1.90 -4.53
N VAL A 124 10.82 -0.66 -4.97
CA VAL A 124 11.30 0.45 -4.11
C VAL A 124 10.34 0.69 -2.95
N PHE A 125 9.03 0.67 -3.21
CA PHE A 125 8.02 0.80 -2.17
C PHE A 125 8.14 -0.29 -1.10
N ILE A 126 8.28 -1.56 -1.51
CA ILE A 126 8.46 -2.68 -0.55
C ILE A 126 9.74 -2.51 0.27
N ILE A 127 10.86 -2.15 -0.37
CA ILE A 127 12.14 -1.93 0.32
C ILE A 127 12.00 -0.83 1.36
N LEU A 128 11.36 0.28 0.99
CA LEU A 128 11.10 1.40 1.90
C LEU A 128 10.24 0.95 3.10
N MET A 129 9.18 0.18 2.85
CA MET A 129 8.32 -0.34 3.92
C MET A 129 9.04 -1.31 4.84
N LEU A 130 9.90 -2.18 4.32
CA LEU A 130 10.74 -3.06 5.13
C LEU A 130 11.74 -2.27 5.99
N PHE A 131 12.31 -1.21 5.44
CA PHE A 131 13.19 -0.32 6.17
C PHE A 131 12.46 0.37 7.33
N ILE A 132 11.31 1.01 7.06
CA ILE A 132 10.47 1.65 8.08
C ILE A 132 10.08 0.64 9.16
N ARG A 133 9.66 -0.57 8.78
CA ARG A 133 9.31 -1.63 9.72
C ARG A 133 10.47 -2.03 10.61
N ARG A 134 11.68 -2.12 10.07
CA ARG A 134 12.89 -2.45 10.85
C ARG A 134 13.17 -1.37 11.89
N PHE A 135 13.09 -0.10 11.51
CA PHE A 135 13.28 1.02 12.45
C PHE A 135 12.18 1.10 13.51
N SER A 136 10.93 0.93 13.12
CA SER A 136 9.79 0.91 14.04
C SER A 136 9.92 -0.22 15.07
N LYS A 137 10.35 -1.42 14.64
CA LYS A 137 10.56 -2.56 15.54
C LYS A 137 11.70 -2.29 16.54
N THR A 138 12.77 -1.67 16.12
CA THR A 138 13.91 -1.30 16.99
C THR A 138 13.48 -0.27 18.04
N ARG A 139 12.63 0.70 17.67
CA ARG A 139 12.07 1.69 18.61
C ARG A 139 11.13 1.07 19.64
N LYS A 140 10.28 0.11 19.25
CA LYS A 140 9.42 -0.63 20.19
C LYS A 140 10.23 -1.40 21.25
N SER A 141 11.40 -1.94 20.87
CA SER A 141 12.29 -2.62 21.82
C SER A 141 13.02 -1.66 22.78
N CYS A 142 13.16 -0.40 22.40
CA CYS A 142 13.77 0.65 23.25
C CYS A 142 12.77 1.41 24.15
N GLY A 143 11.50 0.98 24.20
CA GLY A 143 10.48 1.61 25.07
C GLY A 143 10.09 3.05 24.67
N LEU A 144 10.55 3.53 23.53
CA LEU A 144 10.31 4.89 23.04
C LEU A 144 9.13 4.90 22.08
N ILE A 145 7.98 5.39 22.58
CA ILE A 145 6.78 5.80 21.85
C ILE A 145 5.97 4.64 21.28
N THR A 146 4.88 4.29 21.95
CA THR A 146 3.82 3.42 21.41
C THR A 146 3.12 4.11 20.23
N GLY A 147 2.60 3.31 19.27
CA GLY A 147 1.91 3.86 18.10
C GLY A 147 0.71 4.79 18.40
N LYS A 148 0.21 4.79 19.66
CA LYS A 148 -0.81 5.72 20.16
C LYS A 148 -0.24 7.12 20.41
N GLU A 149 1.01 7.23 20.79
CA GLU A 149 1.66 8.51 21.07
C GLU A 149 2.03 9.28 19.80
N TRP A 150 2.30 8.59 18.69
CA TRP A 150 2.48 9.23 17.39
C TRP A 150 1.23 9.97 16.90
N LEU A 151 0.04 9.46 17.23
CA LEU A 151 -1.24 10.08 16.86
C LEU A 151 -1.60 11.31 17.71
N GLN A 152 -0.93 11.53 18.83
CA GLN A 152 -1.10 12.73 19.65
C GLN A 152 -0.26 13.91 19.15
N PHE A 153 0.70 13.66 18.24
CA PHE A 153 1.55 14.70 17.64
C PHE A 153 0.99 15.25 16.31
N PHE A 154 -0.11 14.69 15.80
CA PHE A 154 -0.86 15.17 14.65
C PHE A 154 -2.33 15.41 15.03
#